data_4d7b4a53351a5c05b5bbd1fa23438157
#
_entry.id   4d7b4a53351a5c05b5bbd1fa23438157
#
_cell.length_a   1.000
_cell.length_b   1.000
_cell.length_c   1.000
_cell.angle_alpha   90.00
_cell.angle_beta   90.00
_cell.angle_gamma   90.00
#
_symmetry.space_group_name_H-M   'P 1'
#
loop_
_entity.id
_entity.type
_entity.pdbx_description
1 polymer ?
#
loop_
_entity_poly.entity_id
_entity_poly.type
_entity_poly.pdbx_seq_one_letter_code
_entity_poly.pdbx_strand_id
1 'polypeptide(L)'
;MKEFLKELYEAMGGRHLSLWLVQIAVWAIIILALPMATWLSTQDAGAAKTSFNVVFDLLLSPFLIYFANFYLFGPILFFADEKEARAFRLYNKLSNRMRYLIFALCNLIAIPLFNSKFFMLWFHRNSIPNMPEMTTNMWIGFFGGMFMFFLLNCIVAAIAIGIRHFIRTRQIRQQLQDEKAKHTEAELAWLKNQINPHFLFNTLNNISSLTQIDPDAAQDAIAQLSDLLRYAMYETNKKTVPISGEVEFMRNYISLMKLRCNEKTEVKTTFDIAQDVEIAPLLFISLIENAFKHGVSSSRSSMIDIHLEQEDGSIVFACDNTNYPKDDADRSGSGIGIENTRRRLDLMYADHYSWQQWLEDDIYHVRVTLNIKD
;
A
#
# COMPACT_ATOMS: atom_id res chain seq x y z
N MET A 1 -17.56 -13.80 -23.48
CA MET A 1 -18.92 -13.38 -23.08
C MET A 1 -19.37 -14.01 -21.76
N LYS A 2 -19.26 -15.36 -21.56
CA LYS A 2 -19.61 -16.01 -20.27
C LYS A 2 -18.72 -15.55 -19.12
N GLU A 3 -17.39 -15.42 -19.31
CA GLU A 3 -16.47 -14.90 -18.29
C GLU A 3 -16.74 -13.43 -17.96
N PHE A 4 -16.96 -12.60 -18.97
CA PHE A 4 -17.34 -11.20 -18.77
C PHE A 4 -18.64 -11.05 -17.96
N LEU A 5 -19.68 -11.87 -18.28
CA LEU A 5 -20.94 -11.85 -17.51
C LEU A 5 -20.75 -12.38 -16.08
N LYS A 6 -19.86 -13.34 -15.87
CA LYS A 6 -19.52 -13.84 -14.54
C LYS A 6 -18.77 -12.79 -13.71
N GLU A 7 -17.77 -12.13 -14.31
CA GLU A 7 -17.05 -11.03 -13.67
C GLU A 7 -17.95 -9.83 -13.38
N LEU A 8 -18.87 -9.49 -14.29
CA LEU A 8 -19.88 -8.47 -14.10
C LEU A 8 -20.84 -8.84 -12.96
N TYR A 9 -21.31 -10.09 -12.91
CA TYR A 9 -22.18 -10.61 -11.85
C TYR A 9 -21.45 -10.63 -10.49
N GLU A 10 -20.19 -11.04 -10.44
CA GLU A 10 -19.36 -11.01 -9.22
C GLU A 10 -19.06 -9.58 -8.79
N ALA A 11 -18.80 -8.66 -9.73
CA ALA A 11 -18.64 -7.24 -9.46
C ALA A 11 -19.94 -6.58 -8.95
N MET A 12 -21.10 -7.02 -9.44
CA MET A 12 -22.41 -6.57 -8.97
C MET A 12 -22.88 -7.28 -7.69
N GLY A 13 -22.45 -8.52 -7.46
CA GLY A 13 -22.95 -9.38 -6.39
C GLY A 13 -22.13 -9.43 -5.10
N GLY A 14 -20.90 -8.87 -5.08
CA GLY A 14 -20.04 -8.89 -3.91
C GLY A 14 -20.46 -7.86 -2.84
N ARG A 15 -19.58 -6.93 -2.47
CA ARG A 15 -19.88 -5.84 -1.51
C ARG A 15 -21.01 -4.91 -1.96
N HIS A 16 -21.41 -4.96 -3.23
CA HIS A 16 -22.44 -4.11 -3.82
C HIS A 16 -23.87 -4.67 -3.66
N LEU A 17 -24.07 -5.92 -3.27
CA LEU A 17 -25.41 -6.48 -3.10
C LEU A 17 -26.22 -5.70 -2.07
N SER A 18 -25.62 -5.30 -0.96
CA SER A 18 -26.27 -4.48 0.07
C SER A 18 -26.63 -3.08 -0.45
N LEU A 19 -25.74 -2.47 -1.24
CA LEU A 19 -25.98 -1.16 -1.84
C LEU A 19 -27.10 -1.22 -2.88
N TRP A 20 -27.11 -2.26 -3.72
CA TRP A 20 -28.15 -2.46 -4.73
C TRP A 20 -29.53 -2.66 -4.08
N LEU A 21 -29.62 -3.46 -3.02
CA LEU A 21 -30.85 -3.64 -2.26
C LEU A 21 -31.34 -2.33 -1.63
N VAL A 22 -30.44 -1.54 -1.05
CA VAL A 22 -30.78 -0.21 -0.51
C VAL A 22 -31.32 0.71 -1.61
N GLN A 23 -30.69 0.74 -2.77
CA GLN A 23 -31.16 1.56 -3.90
C GLN A 23 -32.55 1.14 -4.39
N ILE A 24 -32.79 -0.18 -4.54
CA ILE A 24 -34.13 -0.70 -4.89
C ILE A 24 -35.16 -0.34 -3.82
N ALA A 25 -34.82 -0.48 -2.54
CA ALA A 25 -35.73 -0.12 -1.47
C ALA A 25 -36.10 1.36 -1.49
N VAL A 26 -35.12 2.25 -1.72
CA VAL A 26 -35.38 3.69 -1.87
C VAL A 26 -36.32 3.99 -3.04
N TRP A 27 -36.08 3.38 -4.20
CA TRP A 27 -36.95 3.54 -5.36
C TRP A 27 -38.34 2.96 -5.13
N ALA A 28 -38.46 1.81 -4.44
CA ALA A 28 -39.74 1.23 -4.06
C ALA A 28 -40.56 2.18 -3.15
N ILE A 29 -39.89 2.80 -2.17
CA ILE A 29 -40.53 3.79 -1.28
C ILE A 29 -41.02 4.98 -2.11
N ILE A 30 -40.23 5.52 -3.02
CA ILE A 30 -40.60 6.64 -3.86
C ILE A 30 -41.83 6.31 -4.76
N ILE A 31 -41.82 5.11 -5.36
CA ILE A 31 -42.93 4.66 -6.24
C ILE A 31 -44.22 4.38 -5.45
N LEU A 32 -44.10 3.84 -4.23
CA LEU A 32 -45.25 3.46 -3.42
C LEU A 32 -45.81 4.58 -2.53
N ALA A 33 -45.06 5.66 -2.30
CA ALA A 33 -45.46 6.74 -1.38
C ALA A 33 -46.79 7.39 -1.73
N LEU A 34 -47.01 7.78 -2.99
CA LEU A 34 -48.25 8.45 -3.42
C LEU A 34 -49.45 7.46 -3.47
N PRO A 35 -49.32 6.24 -4.04
CA PRO A 35 -50.38 5.24 -3.99
C PRO A 35 -50.82 4.91 -2.55
N MET A 36 -49.86 4.81 -1.64
CA MET A 36 -50.13 4.52 -0.24
C MET A 36 -50.82 5.68 0.48
N ALA A 37 -50.41 6.93 0.19
CA ALA A 37 -51.06 8.11 0.70
C ALA A 37 -52.52 8.25 0.14
N THR A 38 -52.73 7.90 -1.14
CA THR A 38 -54.05 7.89 -1.75
C THR A 38 -54.98 6.85 -1.10
N TRP A 39 -54.46 5.63 -0.88
CA TRP A 39 -55.22 4.59 -0.18
C TRP A 39 -55.58 4.97 1.25
N LEU A 40 -54.66 5.54 2.00
CA LEU A 40 -54.90 5.99 3.38
C LEU A 40 -55.94 7.11 3.46
N SER A 41 -55.99 8.03 2.47
CA SER A 41 -56.91 9.16 2.46
C SER A 41 -58.30 8.80 1.98
N THR A 42 -58.40 7.92 0.99
CA THR A 42 -59.67 7.58 0.33
C THR A 42 -60.25 6.24 0.76
N GLN A 43 -59.41 5.34 1.30
CA GLN A 43 -59.68 3.91 1.54
C GLN A 43 -60.24 3.19 0.29
N ASP A 44 -59.99 3.73 -0.89
CA ASP A 44 -60.39 3.18 -2.18
C ASP A 44 -59.23 2.50 -2.90
N ALA A 45 -59.30 1.20 -3.04
CA ALA A 45 -58.30 0.41 -3.74
C ALA A 45 -58.21 0.73 -5.24
N GLY A 46 -59.31 1.17 -5.85
CA GLY A 46 -59.34 1.60 -7.25
C GLY A 46 -58.58 2.89 -7.47
N ALA A 47 -58.75 3.86 -6.60
CA ALA A 47 -58.02 5.12 -6.63
C ALA A 47 -56.52 4.90 -6.36
N ALA A 48 -56.16 4.05 -5.40
CA ALA A 48 -54.77 3.67 -5.11
C ALA A 48 -54.09 2.99 -6.32
N LYS A 49 -54.79 2.06 -6.98
CA LYS A 49 -54.28 1.37 -8.18
C LYS A 49 -54.06 2.34 -9.34
N THR A 50 -54.96 3.31 -9.54
CA THR A 50 -54.80 4.34 -10.55
C THR A 50 -53.61 5.23 -10.27
N SER A 51 -53.43 5.67 -9.02
CA SER A 51 -52.27 6.42 -8.58
C SER A 51 -50.95 5.63 -8.77
N PHE A 52 -50.94 4.34 -8.46
CA PHE A 52 -49.79 3.47 -8.69
C PHE A 52 -49.41 3.42 -10.16
N ASN A 53 -50.38 3.20 -11.07
CA ASN A 53 -50.10 3.12 -12.49
C ASN A 53 -49.50 4.43 -13.02
N VAL A 54 -50.05 5.58 -12.61
CA VAL A 54 -49.55 6.90 -13.01
C VAL A 54 -48.12 7.15 -12.51
N VAL A 55 -47.88 6.88 -11.22
CA VAL A 55 -46.54 7.06 -10.61
C VAL A 55 -45.54 6.11 -11.22
N PHE A 56 -45.89 4.83 -11.41
CA PHE A 56 -45.03 3.83 -12.02
C PHE A 56 -44.64 4.23 -13.45
N ASP A 57 -45.59 4.64 -14.26
CA ASP A 57 -45.34 5.08 -15.64
C ASP A 57 -44.45 6.33 -15.69
N LEU A 58 -44.63 7.27 -14.75
CA LEU A 58 -43.81 8.48 -14.66
C LEU A 58 -42.38 8.19 -14.20
N LEU A 59 -42.19 7.31 -13.23
CA LEU A 59 -40.91 7.07 -12.60
C LEU A 59 -40.10 5.93 -13.23
N LEU A 60 -40.71 5.12 -14.10
CA LEU A 60 -40.00 4.00 -14.75
C LEU A 60 -38.78 4.47 -15.56
N SER A 61 -38.91 5.56 -16.32
CA SER A 61 -37.79 6.10 -17.10
C SER A 61 -36.69 6.68 -16.20
N PRO A 62 -36.94 7.54 -15.21
CA PRO A 62 -35.93 7.96 -14.23
C PRO A 62 -35.26 6.79 -13.52
N PHE A 63 -35.99 5.75 -13.13
CA PHE A 63 -35.45 4.54 -12.52
C PHE A 63 -34.45 3.84 -13.44
N LEU A 64 -34.85 3.58 -14.69
CA LEU A 64 -33.99 2.94 -15.67
C LEU A 64 -32.72 3.76 -15.98
N ILE A 65 -32.87 5.08 -16.11
CA ILE A 65 -31.76 6.00 -16.36
C ILE A 65 -30.80 6.04 -15.15
N TYR A 66 -31.34 6.04 -13.92
CA TYR A 66 -30.53 5.96 -12.72
C TYR A 66 -29.64 4.70 -12.72
N PHE A 67 -30.27 3.54 -12.90
CA PHE A 67 -29.53 2.26 -12.88
C PHE A 67 -28.56 2.13 -14.06
N ALA A 68 -28.94 2.57 -15.25
CA ALA A 68 -28.05 2.59 -16.41
C ALA A 68 -26.82 3.48 -16.14
N ASN A 69 -27.00 4.67 -15.60
CA ASN A 69 -25.89 5.57 -15.28
C ASN A 69 -25.05 5.06 -14.12
N PHE A 70 -25.65 4.46 -13.10
CA PHE A 70 -24.92 3.97 -11.96
C PHE A 70 -24.09 2.70 -12.29
N TYR A 71 -24.68 1.70 -12.95
CA TYR A 71 -24.10 0.37 -13.13
C TYR A 71 -23.47 0.13 -14.52
N LEU A 72 -23.99 0.76 -15.59
CA LEU A 72 -23.50 0.53 -16.95
C LEU A 72 -22.62 1.67 -17.46
N PHE A 73 -23.07 2.92 -17.36
CA PHE A 73 -22.34 4.05 -17.92
C PHE A 73 -21.33 4.66 -16.94
N GLY A 74 -21.62 4.62 -15.64
CA GLY A 74 -20.72 5.12 -14.61
C GLY A 74 -19.34 4.48 -14.61
N PRO A 75 -19.20 3.17 -14.82
CA PRO A 75 -17.88 2.51 -14.97
C PRO A 75 -17.05 3.06 -16.13
N ILE A 76 -17.66 3.65 -17.16
CA ILE A 76 -16.91 4.31 -18.25
C ILE A 76 -16.12 5.49 -17.69
N LEU A 77 -16.68 6.22 -16.74
CA LEU A 77 -16.01 7.35 -16.08
C LEU A 77 -15.25 6.94 -14.82
N PHE A 78 -15.88 6.14 -13.97
CA PHE A 78 -15.37 5.81 -12.63
C PHE A 78 -15.59 4.34 -12.31
N PHE A 79 -14.51 3.62 -11.99
CA PHE A 79 -14.62 2.27 -11.43
C PHE A 79 -14.80 2.36 -9.91
N ALA A 80 -15.59 1.48 -9.35
CA ALA A 80 -15.77 1.39 -7.90
C ALA A 80 -14.64 0.63 -7.24
N ASP A 81 -14.16 -0.47 -7.86
CA ASP A 81 -13.05 -1.30 -7.36
C ASP A 81 -12.25 -1.92 -8.51
N GLU A 82 -11.20 -2.70 -8.16
CA GLU A 82 -10.35 -3.40 -9.15
C GLU A 82 -11.09 -4.48 -9.95
N LYS A 83 -12.09 -5.13 -9.36
CA LYS A 83 -12.89 -6.15 -10.06
C LYS A 83 -13.70 -5.50 -11.17
N GLU A 84 -14.33 -4.37 -10.85
CA GLU A 84 -15.06 -3.59 -11.83
C GLU A 84 -14.12 -3.03 -12.91
N ALA A 85 -12.94 -2.55 -12.55
CA ALA A 85 -11.93 -2.07 -13.50
C ALA A 85 -11.47 -3.21 -14.44
N ARG A 86 -11.42 -4.46 -13.97
CA ARG A 86 -11.11 -5.64 -14.80
C ARG A 86 -12.26 -6.00 -15.74
N ALA A 87 -13.50 -5.97 -15.25
CA ALA A 87 -14.69 -6.25 -16.05
C ALA A 87 -14.83 -5.24 -17.22
N PHE A 88 -14.49 -3.98 -16.97
CA PHE A 88 -14.52 -2.90 -17.97
C PHE A 88 -13.14 -2.54 -18.54
N ARG A 89 -12.26 -3.54 -18.72
CA ARG A 89 -10.86 -3.36 -19.16
C ARG A 89 -10.71 -2.51 -20.42
N LEU A 90 -11.66 -2.60 -21.36
CA LEU A 90 -11.64 -1.82 -22.59
C LEU A 90 -11.69 -0.31 -22.28
N TYR A 91 -12.60 0.12 -21.41
CA TYR A 91 -12.75 1.53 -21.03
C TYR A 91 -11.57 2.02 -20.20
N ASN A 92 -10.94 1.16 -19.39
CA ASN A 92 -9.79 1.54 -18.58
C ASN A 92 -8.56 1.93 -19.43
N LYS A 93 -8.45 1.41 -20.65
CA LYS A 93 -7.38 1.76 -21.62
C LYS A 93 -7.63 3.06 -22.38
N LEU A 94 -8.84 3.61 -22.33
CA LEU A 94 -9.20 4.83 -23.07
C LEU A 94 -8.70 6.09 -22.35
N SER A 95 -8.35 7.11 -23.16
CA SER A 95 -8.05 8.44 -22.62
C SER A 95 -9.28 9.04 -21.91
N ASN A 96 -9.08 9.93 -20.95
CA ASN A 96 -10.18 10.55 -20.22
C ASN A 96 -11.16 11.28 -21.16
N ARG A 97 -10.67 11.96 -22.20
CA ARG A 97 -11.52 12.64 -23.19
C ARG A 97 -12.44 11.66 -23.92
N MET A 98 -11.92 10.51 -24.34
CA MET A 98 -12.73 9.46 -24.99
C MET A 98 -13.76 8.86 -24.04
N ARG A 99 -13.42 8.69 -22.77
CA ARG A 99 -14.35 8.16 -21.75
C ARG A 99 -15.53 9.13 -21.54
N TYR A 100 -15.29 10.42 -21.44
CA TYR A 100 -16.35 11.44 -21.35
C TYR A 100 -17.22 11.46 -22.61
N LEU A 101 -16.61 11.37 -23.80
CA LEU A 101 -17.35 11.32 -25.06
C LEU A 101 -18.28 10.12 -25.14
N ILE A 102 -17.77 8.91 -24.84
CA ILE A 102 -18.57 7.68 -24.87
C ILE A 102 -19.69 7.77 -23.84
N PHE A 103 -19.44 8.24 -22.63
CA PHE A 103 -20.45 8.44 -21.61
C PHE A 103 -21.56 9.41 -22.07
N ALA A 104 -21.18 10.53 -22.68
CA ALA A 104 -22.14 11.50 -23.23
C ALA A 104 -22.99 10.89 -24.35
N LEU A 105 -22.37 10.13 -25.28
CA LEU A 105 -23.10 9.45 -26.36
C LEU A 105 -24.07 8.38 -25.81
N CYS A 106 -23.66 7.59 -24.81
CA CYS A 106 -24.53 6.62 -24.17
C CYS A 106 -25.80 7.29 -23.59
N ASN A 107 -25.64 8.42 -22.90
CA ASN A 107 -26.75 9.14 -22.32
C ASN A 107 -27.60 9.87 -23.40
N LEU A 108 -26.98 10.41 -24.45
CA LEU A 108 -27.67 11.03 -25.57
C LEU A 108 -28.62 10.05 -26.27
N ILE A 109 -28.28 8.75 -26.28
CA ILE A 109 -29.13 7.71 -26.85
C ILE A 109 -30.11 7.16 -25.80
N ALA A 110 -29.67 6.90 -24.59
CA ALA A 110 -30.47 6.24 -23.56
C ALA A 110 -31.63 7.13 -23.07
N ILE A 111 -31.40 8.43 -22.86
CA ILE A 111 -32.42 9.32 -22.35
C ILE A 111 -33.63 9.43 -23.33
N PRO A 112 -33.49 9.70 -24.63
CA PRO A 112 -34.59 9.65 -25.57
C PRO A 112 -35.26 8.27 -25.70
N LEU A 113 -34.43 7.18 -25.67
CA LEU A 113 -34.97 5.83 -25.78
C LEU A 113 -35.88 5.48 -24.60
N PHE A 114 -35.48 5.77 -23.38
CA PHE A 114 -36.30 5.52 -22.19
C PHE A 114 -37.49 6.48 -22.09
N ASN A 115 -37.46 7.62 -22.79
CA ASN A 115 -38.56 8.55 -22.90
C ASN A 115 -39.49 8.26 -24.10
N SER A 116 -39.26 7.15 -24.82
CA SER A 116 -40.01 6.80 -26.02
C SER A 116 -41.53 6.68 -25.82
N LYS A 117 -41.99 6.41 -24.59
CA LYS A 117 -43.44 6.43 -24.25
C LYS A 117 -44.14 7.74 -24.63
N PHE A 118 -43.46 8.89 -24.49
CA PHE A 118 -44.01 10.16 -24.92
C PHE A 118 -44.22 10.23 -26.45
N PHE A 119 -43.26 9.66 -27.20
CA PHE A 119 -43.38 9.54 -28.65
C PHE A 119 -44.49 8.56 -29.06
N MET A 120 -44.62 7.42 -28.36
CA MET A 120 -45.68 6.45 -28.61
C MET A 120 -47.06 7.02 -28.32
N LEU A 121 -47.25 7.78 -27.25
CA LEU A 121 -48.50 8.45 -26.94
C LEU A 121 -48.87 9.46 -28.04
N TRP A 122 -47.90 10.19 -28.59
CA TRP A 122 -48.10 11.13 -29.70
C TRP A 122 -48.49 10.40 -30.98
N PHE A 123 -47.78 9.30 -31.35
CA PHE A 123 -48.11 8.48 -32.53
C PHE A 123 -49.50 7.84 -32.40
N HIS A 124 -49.80 7.26 -31.23
CA HIS A 124 -51.11 6.64 -31.00
C HIS A 124 -52.25 7.65 -31.14
N ARG A 125 -52.07 8.85 -30.60
CA ARG A 125 -53.06 9.95 -30.74
C ARG A 125 -53.30 10.30 -32.21
N ASN A 126 -52.25 10.46 -33.00
CA ASN A 126 -52.35 10.79 -34.43
C ASN A 126 -52.98 9.66 -35.27
N SER A 127 -53.09 8.46 -34.73
CA SER A 127 -53.71 7.30 -35.36
C SER A 127 -55.20 7.14 -35.02
N ILE A 128 -55.77 7.97 -34.12
CA ILE A 128 -57.17 7.92 -33.73
C ILE A 128 -57.98 8.80 -34.68
N PRO A 129 -58.96 8.24 -35.45
CA PRO A 129 -59.78 8.98 -36.31
C PRO A 129 -60.61 10.01 -35.54
N ASN A 130 -60.80 11.24 -36.11
CA ASN A 130 -61.59 12.34 -35.53
C ASN A 130 -61.03 12.97 -34.21
N MET A 131 -59.77 12.85 -33.90
CA MET A 131 -59.17 13.64 -32.84
C MET A 131 -59.06 15.11 -33.26
N PRO A 132 -59.43 16.06 -32.39
CA PRO A 132 -59.32 17.47 -32.72
C PRO A 132 -57.85 17.86 -32.95
N GLU A 133 -57.55 18.73 -33.89
CA GLU A 133 -56.21 19.25 -34.13
C GLU A 133 -55.68 19.92 -32.89
N MET A 134 -54.37 19.70 -32.65
CA MET A 134 -53.68 20.31 -31.49
C MET A 134 -53.58 21.81 -31.69
N THR A 135 -54.16 22.57 -30.78
CA THR A 135 -53.96 24.02 -30.73
C THR A 135 -52.48 24.33 -30.37
N THR A 136 -52.02 25.53 -30.73
CA THR A 136 -50.70 26.03 -30.43
C THR A 136 -50.36 25.87 -28.94
N ASN A 137 -51.30 26.14 -28.05
CA ASN A 137 -51.10 26.00 -26.61
C ASN A 137 -50.90 24.52 -26.17
N MET A 138 -51.58 23.58 -26.82
CA MET A 138 -51.41 22.14 -26.57
C MET A 138 -50.04 21.66 -27.04
N TRP A 139 -49.54 22.15 -28.16
CA TRP A 139 -48.18 21.88 -28.63
C TRP A 139 -47.13 22.42 -27.67
N ILE A 140 -47.28 23.66 -27.20
CA ILE A 140 -46.37 24.26 -26.20
C ILE A 140 -46.36 23.43 -24.92
N GLY A 141 -47.53 23.01 -24.42
CA GLY A 141 -47.65 22.16 -23.24
C GLY A 141 -46.96 20.79 -23.42
N PHE A 142 -47.16 20.15 -24.59
CA PHE A 142 -46.54 18.85 -24.90
C PHE A 142 -45.00 18.92 -24.96
N PHE A 143 -44.48 19.87 -25.73
CA PHE A 143 -43.02 20.03 -25.84
C PHE A 143 -42.40 20.55 -24.54
N GLY A 144 -43.10 21.42 -23.82
CA GLY A 144 -42.69 21.88 -22.50
C GLY A 144 -42.61 20.72 -21.49
N GLY A 145 -43.62 19.85 -21.47
CA GLY A 145 -43.63 18.63 -20.65
C GLY A 145 -42.49 17.67 -20.99
N MET A 146 -42.26 17.42 -22.28
CA MET A 146 -41.13 16.61 -22.75
C MET A 146 -39.76 17.18 -22.30
N PHE A 147 -39.61 18.50 -22.44
CA PHE A 147 -38.38 19.18 -22.05
C PHE A 147 -38.14 19.10 -20.52
N MET A 148 -39.19 19.36 -19.73
CA MET A 148 -39.10 19.21 -18.27
C MET A 148 -38.77 17.77 -17.84
N PHE A 149 -39.36 16.78 -18.50
CA PHE A 149 -39.08 15.39 -18.23
C PHE A 149 -37.66 14.99 -18.65
N PHE A 150 -37.15 15.50 -19.75
CA PHE A 150 -35.77 15.37 -20.18
C PHE A 150 -34.81 15.96 -19.13
N LEU A 151 -35.10 17.17 -18.63
CA LEU A 151 -34.29 17.79 -17.56
C LEU A 151 -34.30 16.94 -16.29
N LEU A 152 -35.45 16.40 -15.89
CA LEU A 152 -35.54 15.50 -14.74
C LEU A 152 -34.59 14.28 -14.90
N ASN A 153 -34.59 13.65 -16.06
CA ASN A 153 -33.73 12.52 -16.35
C ASN A 153 -32.24 12.89 -16.37
N CYS A 154 -31.88 14.08 -16.83
CA CYS A 154 -30.52 14.60 -16.73
C CYS A 154 -30.08 14.79 -15.27
N ILE A 155 -30.97 15.30 -14.41
CA ILE A 155 -30.72 15.45 -12.97
C ILE A 155 -30.51 14.08 -12.32
N VAL A 156 -31.37 13.11 -12.62
CA VAL A 156 -31.26 11.74 -12.11
C VAL A 156 -29.94 11.09 -12.52
N ALA A 157 -29.52 11.26 -13.78
CA ALA A 157 -28.24 10.78 -14.27
C ALA A 157 -27.07 11.45 -13.51
N ALA A 158 -27.14 12.76 -13.29
CA ALA A 158 -26.13 13.50 -12.54
C ALA A 158 -26.01 13.00 -11.08
N ILE A 159 -27.17 12.76 -10.42
CA ILE A 159 -27.21 12.20 -9.06
C ILE A 159 -26.57 10.81 -9.03
N ALA A 160 -26.90 9.92 -9.97
CA ALA A 160 -26.35 8.58 -10.06
C ALA A 160 -24.81 8.62 -10.17
N ILE A 161 -24.28 9.48 -11.04
CA ILE A 161 -22.84 9.68 -11.23
C ILE A 161 -22.20 10.31 -9.99
N GLY A 162 -22.83 11.26 -9.34
CA GLY A 162 -22.37 11.91 -8.12
C GLY A 162 -22.20 10.90 -6.97
N ILE A 163 -23.20 10.04 -6.76
CA ILE A 163 -23.16 8.98 -5.74
C ILE A 163 -22.02 8.01 -6.07
N ARG A 164 -21.89 7.59 -7.31
CA ARG A 164 -20.81 6.69 -7.74
C ARG A 164 -19.43 7.30 -7.53
N HIS A 165 -19.25 8.56 -7.90
CA HIS A 165 -18.00 9.30 -7.68
C HIS A 165 -17.65 9.38 -6.19
N PHE A 166 -18.62 9.67 -5.34
CA PHE A 166 -18.45 9.74 -3.90
C PHE A 166 -18.00 8.39 -3.29
N ILE A 167 -18.65 7.29 -3.70
CA ILE A 167 -18.28 5.94 -3.25
C ILE A 167 -16.84 5.64 -3.67
N ARG A 168 -16.48 5.88 -4.93
CA ARG A 168 -15.12 5.66 -5.44
C ARG A 168 -14.09 6.48 -4.67
N THR A 169 -14.35 7.75 -4.45
CA THR A 169 -13.41 8.63 -3.73
C THR A 169 -13.18 8.16 -2.30
N ARG A 170 -14.21 7.67 -1.62
CA ARG A 170 -14.07 7.07 -0.29
C ARG A 170 -13.22 5.80 -0.32
N GLN A 171 -13.43 4.91 -1.28
CA GLN A 171 -12.64 3.68 -1.42
C GLN A 171 -11.17 3.96 -1.68
N ILE A 172 -10.85 4.88 -2.60
CA ILE A 172 -9.47 5.30 -2.88
C ILE A 172 -8.80 5.88 -1.63
N ARG A 173 -9.50 6.74 -0.88
CA ARG A 173 -8.96 7.30 0.37
C ARG A 173 -8.67 6.22 1.40
N GLN A 174 -9.56 5.25 1.54
CA GLN A 174 -9.37 4.14 2.48
C GLN A 174 -8.18 3.27 2.07
N GLN A 175 -8.03 2.92 0.78
CA GLN A 175 -6.89 2.18 0.27
C GLN A 175 -5.57 2.91 0.53
N LEU A 176 -5.51 4.23 0.27
CA LEU A 176 -4.33 5.04 0.55
C LEU A 176 -3.98 5.11 2.05
N GLN A 177 -4.98 5.12 2.93
CA GLN A 177 -4.76 5.07 4.37
C GLN A 177 -4.22 3.70 4.81
N ASP A 178 -4.78 2.62 4.27
CA ASP A 178 -4.34 1.25 4.56
C ASP A 178 -2.90 1.01 4.05
N GLU A 179 -2.55 1.51 2.87
CA GLU A 179 -1.18 1.46 2.34
C GLU A 179 -0.20 2.25 3.21
N LYS A 180 -0.57 3.47 3.63
CA LYS A 180 0.26 4.26 4.54
C LYS A 180 0.45 3.57 5.89
N ALA A 181 -0.60 2.99 6.46
CA ALA A 181 -0.51 2.26 7.71
C ALA A 181 0.45 1.07 7.60
N LYS A 182 0.34 0.27 6.53
CA LYS A 182 1.25 -0.85 6.25
C LYS A 182 2.70 -0.39 6.06
N HIS A 183 2.91 0.72 5.35
CA HIS A 183 4.25 1.30 5.17
C HIS A 183 4.85 1.71 6.52
N THR A 184 4.09 2.42 7.35
CA THR A 184 4.53 2.82 8.69
C THR A 184 4.81 1.62 9.59
N GLU A 185 3.98 0.57 9.53
CA GLU A 185 4.19 -0.68 10.27
C GLU A 185 5.46 -1.41 9.81
N ALA A 186 5.69 -1.47 8.49
CA ALA A 186 6.92 -2.03 7.92
C ALA A 186 8.16 -1.22 8.32
N GLU A 187 8.07 0.11 8.32
CA GLU A 187 9.14 1.00 8.82
C GLU A 187 9.44 0.75 10.30
N LEU A 188 8.41 0.67 11.14
CA LEU A 188 8.58 0.37 12.57
C LEU A 188 9.16 -1.03 12.80
N ALA A 189 8.72 -2.03 12.04
CA ALA A 189 9.29 -3.38 12.11
C ALA A 189 10.75 -3.39 11.65
N TRP A 190 11.08 -2.65 10.59
CA TRP A 190 12.44 -2.50 10.10
C TRP A 190 13.34 -1.80 11.15
N LEU A 191 12.86 -0.69 11.76
CA LEU A 191 13.56 0.01 12.84
C LEU A 191 13.82 -0.90 14.05
N LYS A 192 12.81 -1.69 14.47
CA LYS A 192 12.97 -2.67 15.56
C LYS A 192 13.99 -3.75 15.28
N ASN A 193 14.16 -4.14 14.00
CA ASN A 193 15.09 -5.19 13.61
C ASN A 193 16.53 -4.70 13.39
N GLN A 194 16.77 -3.38 13.33
CA GLN A 194 18.13 -2.82 13.15
C GLN A 194 19.02 -3.01 14.38
N ILE A 195 18.43 -3.09 15.56
CA ILE A 195 19.17 -3.41 16.79
C ILE A 195 18.80 -4.85 17.16
N ASN A 196 19.79 -5.75 17.15
CA ASN A 196 19.60 -7.12 17.58
C ASN A 196 19.12 -7.14 19.05
N PRO A 197 17.84 -7.50 19.36
CA PRO A 197 17.32 -7.45 20.73
C PRO A 197 18.12 -8.35 21.67
N HIS A 198 18.61 -9.46 21.17
CA HIS A 198 19.44 -10.40 21.92
C HIS A 198 20.79 -9.78 22.32
N PHE A 199 21.43 -9.01 21.40
CA PHE A 199 22.62 -8.24 21.73
C PHE A 199 22.34 -7.25 22.87
N LEU A 200 21.24 -6.48 22.77
CA LEU A 200 20.86 -5.47 23.75
C LEU A 200 20.64 -6.09 25.14
N PHE A 201 19.82 -7.16 25.23
CA PHE A 201 19.55 -7.86 26.49
C PHE A 201 20.83 -8.43 27.11
N ASN A 202 21.71 -9.05 26.32
CA ASN A 202 22.94 -9.62 26.82
C ASN A 202 23.92 -8.53 27.29
N THR A 203 24.01 -7.41 26.57
CA THR A 203 24.84 -6.28 26.97
C THR A 203 24.36 -5.65 28.28
N LEU A 204 23.05 -5.45 28.45
CA LEU A 204 22.46 -4.95 29.70
C LEU A 204 22.71 -5.92 30.88
N ASN A 205 22.61 -7.24 30.67
CA ASN A 205 22.93 -8.24 31.70
C ASN A 205 24.40 -8.18 32.12
N ASN A 206 25.31 -8.02 31.16
CA ASN A 206 26.75 -7.89 31.45
C ASN A 206 27.04 -6.60 32.22
N ILE A 207 26.45 -5.47 31.78
CA ILE A 207 26.57 -4.18 32.49
C ILE A 207 26.06 -4.32 33.93
N SER A 208 24.91 -4.97 34.12
CA SER A 208 24.33 -5.22 35.44
C SER A 208 25.29 -6.01 36.35
N SER A 209 26.00 -7.01 35.79
CA SER A 209 27.02 -7.76 36.54
C SER A 209 28.23 -6.88 36.85
N LEU A 210 28.67 -6.04 35.92
CA LEU A 210 29.79 -5.11 36.09
C LEU A 210 29.54 -4.09 37.18
N THR A 211 28.30 -3.65 37.42
CA THR A 211 28.01 -2.67 38.49
C THR A 211 28.45 -3.11 39.89
N GLN A 212 28.59 -4.42 40.11
CA GLN A 212 29.02 -4.98 41.39
C GLN A 212 30.54 -5.26 41.45
N ILE A 213 31.18 -5.39 40.28
CA ILE A 213 32.59 -5.83 40.16
C ILE A 213 33.47 -4.61 39.84
N ASP A 214 33.06 -3.79 38.88
CA ASP A 214 33.79 -2.63 38.39
C ASP A 214 32.74 -1.55 37.96
N PRO A 215 32.31 -0.66 38.89
CA PRO A 215 31.31 0.35 38.63
C PRO A 215 31.75 1.37 37.55
N ASP A 216 33.05 1.67 37.45
CA ASP A 216 33.56 2.62 36.47
C ASP A 216 33.46 2.02 35.05
N ALA A 217 33.86 0.77 34.86
CA ALA A 217 33.68 0.03 33.61
C ALA A 217 32.20 -0.14 33.25
N ALA A 218 31.32 -0.31 34.23
CA ALA A 218 29.88 -0.36 34.01
C ALA A 218 29.34 0.99 33.49
N GLN A 219 29.80 2.12 34.02
CA GLN A 219 29.42 3.46 33.58
C GLN A 219 29.89 3.73 32.15
N ASP A 220 31.11 3.38 31.80
CA ASP A 220 31.65 3.47 30.45
C ASP A 220 30.87 2.63 29.44
N ALA A 221 30.50 1.40 29.82
CA ALA A 221 29.71 0.52 28.99
C ALA A 221 28.28 1.07 28.74
N ILE A 222 27.65 1.73 29.74
CA ILE A 222 26.36 2.42 29.57
C ILE A 222 26.50 3.59 28.60
N ALA A 223 27.54 4.39 28.69
CA ALA A 223 27.80 5.50 27.78
C ALA A 223 27.97 4.99 26.34
N GLN A 224 28.81 3.98 26.13
CA GLN A 224 29.01 3.36 24.81
C GLN A 224 27.72 2.77 24.24
N LEU A 225 26.90 2.11 25.06
CA LEU A 225 25.61 1.57 24.64
C LEU A 225 24.64 2.69 24.23
N SER A 226 24.62 3.80 24.97
CA SER A 226 23.79 4.97 24.66
C SER A 226 24.19 5.60 23.32
N ASP A 227 25.50 5.75 23.06
CA ASP A 227 26.00 6.28 21.80
C ASP A 227 25.69 5.36 20.62
N LEU A 228 25.81 4.06 20.81
CA LEU A 228 25.47 3.05 19.83
C LEU A 228 23.96 3.08 19.47
N LEU A 229 23.10 3.15 20.48
CA LEU A 229 21.65 3.26 20.28
C LEU A 229 21.28 4.57 19.57
N ARG A 230 21.89 5.69 19.97
CA ARG A 230 21.67 6.98 19.33
C ARG A 230 22.06 6.95 17.86
N TYR A 231 23.23 6.42 17.52
CA TYR A 231 23.68 6.26 16.14
C TYR A 231 22.71 5.40 15.35
N ALA A 232 22.34 4.23 15.86
CA ALA A 232 21.42 3.31 15.22
C ALA A 232 20.02 3.90 14.98
N MET A 233 19.55 4.81 15.86
CA MET A 233 18.23 5.46 15.71
C MET A 233 18.22 6.63 14.73
N TYR A 234 19.31 7.41 14.65
CA TYR A 234 19.32 8.65 13.88
C TYR A 234 20.09 8.57 12.56
N GLU A 235 21.19 7.82 12.53
CA GLU A 235 22.06 7.77 11.34
C GLU A 235 21.62 6.72 10.31
N THR A 236 20.97 5.64 10.73
CA THR A 236 20.55 4.57 9.82
C THR A 236 19.45 4.97 8.81
N ASN A 237 18.75 6.06 9.10
CA ASN A 237 17.73 6.61 8.18
C ASN A 237 18.34 7.48 7.07
N LYS A 238 19.62 7.80 7.15
CA LYS A 238 20.33 8.56 6.12
C LYS A 238 20.73 7.62 4.98
N LYS A 239 20.85 8.18 3.78
CA LYS A 239 21.34 7.44 2.62
C LYS A 239 22.82 7.09 2.78
N THR A 240 23.60 8.05 3.26
CA THR A 240 25.03 7.92 3.54
C THR A 240 25.38 8.61 4.85
N VAL A 241 26.48 8.20 5.46
CA VAL A 241 27.06 8.74 6.70
C VAL A 241 28.57 8.85 6.57
N PRO A 242 29.22 9.78 7.30
CA PRO A 242 30.68 9.84 7.33
C PRO A 242 31.26 8.53 7.88
N ILE A 243 32.36 8.05 7.25
CA ILE A 243 33.03 6.82 7.65
C ILE A 243 33.60 6.90 9.08
N SER A 244 33.95 8.10 9.54
CA SER A 244 34.36 8.35 10.91
C SER A 244 33.28 7.96 11.92
N GLY A 245 32.01 8.22 11.62
CA GLY A 245 30.85 7.82 12.43
C GLY A 245 30.68 6.30 12.46
N GLU A 246 30.87 5.60 11.33
CA GLU A 246 30.84 4.13 11.27
C GLU A 246 31.99 3.51 12.08
N VAL A 247 33.18 4.10 12.01
CA VAL A 247 34.35 3.64 12.80
C VAL A 247 34.06 3.79 14.30
N GLU A 248 33.50 4.90 14.74
CA GLU A 248 33.12 5.13 16.15
C GLU A 248 32.06 4.10 16.58
N PHE A 249 31.05 3.90 15.76
CA PHE A 249 30.01 2.89 16.00
C PHE A 249 30.61 1.47 16.13
N MET A 250 31.49 1.08 15.20
CA MET A 250 32.16 -0.22 15.24
C MET A 250 33.04 -0.36 16.49
N ARG A 251 33.79 0.67 16.90
CA ARG A 251 34.61 0.66 18.13
C ARG A 251 33.74 0.44 19.36
N ASN A 252 32.66 1.18 19.51
CA ASN A 252 31.73 1.03 20.63
C ASN A 252 31.09 -0.36 20.66
N TYR A 253 30.66 -0.88 19.49
CA TYR A 253 30.10 -2.22 19.38
C TYR A 253 31.10 -3.30 19.77
N ILE A 254 32.33 -3.24 19.25
CA ILE A 254 33.41 -4.21 19.56
C ILE A 254 33.77 -4.14 21.04
N SER A 255 33.87 -2.96 21.63
CA SER A 255 34.13 -2.78 23.06
C SER A 255 33.07 -3.48 23.92
N LEU A 256 31.80 -3.29 23.63
CA LEU A 256 30.69 -3.96 24.32
C LEU A 256 30.71 -5.49 24.11
N MET A 257 31.08 -5.96 22.92
CA MET A 257 31.22 -7.39 22.65
C MET A 257 32.39 -8.01 23.39
N LYS A 258 33.50 -7.29 23.58
CA LYS A 258 34.66 -7.75 24.39
C LYS A 258 34.30 -8.05 25.85
N LEU A 259 33.34 -7.34 26.43
CA LEU A 259 32.84 -7.62 27.80
C LEU A 259 32.23 -9.03 27.94
N ARG A 260 31.94 -9.70 26.86
CA ARG A 260 31.40 -11.07 26.83
C ARG A 260 32.43 -12.12 26.52
N CYS A 261 33.64 -11.70 26.16
CA CYS A 261 34.74 -12.60 25.83
C CYS A 261 35.47 -13.03 27.10
N ASN A 262 36.03 -14.23 27.08
CA ASN A 262 36.91 -14.71 28.12
C ASN A 262 38.36 -14.31 27.81
N GLU A 263 39.29 -14.53 28.75
CA GLU A 263 40.72 -14.21 28.63
C GLU A 263 41.42 -14.95 27.48
N LYS A 264 40.81 -16.03 26.94
CA LYS A 264 41.34 -16.81 25.83
C LYS A 264 40.97 -16.23 24.47
N THR A 265 40.22 -15.15 24.44
CA THR A 265 39.78 -14.51 23.19
C THR A 265 40.61 -13.27 22.92
N GLU A 266 41.39 -13.31 21.87
CA GLU A 266 42.16 -12.15 21.39
C GLU A 266 41.35 -11.42 20.33
N VAL A 267 41.09 -10.10 20.54
CA VAL A 267 40.38 -9.25 19.58
C VAL A 267 41.27 -8.06 19.20
N LYS A 268 41.71 -8.06 17.95
CA LYS A 268 42.52 -6.98 17.35
C LYS A 268 41.64 -6.10 16.47
N THR A 269 41.94 -4.80 16.42
CA THR A 269 41.21 -3.85 15.55
C THR A 269 42.17 -2.80 15.01
N THR A 270 42.15 -2.61 13.72
CA THR A 270 42.91 -1.57 13.01
C THR A 270 41.94 -0.75 12.17
N PHE A 271 41.89 0.56 12.41
CA PHE A 271 41.07 1.48 11.63
C PHE A 271 41.97 2.61 11.15
N ASP A 272 42.32 2.58 9.84
CA ASP A 272 43.22 3.54 9.19
C ASP A 272 42.46 4.24 8.05
N ILE A 273 41.90 5.41 8.38
CA ILE A 273 41.08 6.20 7.47
C ILE A 273 41.76 7.55 7.24
N ALA A 274 42.22 7.78 6.02
CA ALA A 274 42.92 8.99 5.65
C ALA A 274 41.99 10.19 5.41
N GLN A 275 40.78 9.95 4.90
CA GLN A 275 39.79 10.99 4.58
C GLN A 275 38.39 10.56 5.02
N ASP A 276 37.62 11.50 5.55
CA ASP A 276 36.24 11.23 5.94
C ASP A 276 35.32 11.23 4.72
N VAL A 277 34.99 10.05 4.23
CA VAL A 277 34.17 9.82 3.04
C VAL A 277 32.79 9.29 3.43
N GLU A 278 31.81 9.53 2.57
CA GLU A 278 30.44 9.10 2.80
C GLU A 278 30.22 7.64 2.40
N ILE A 279 29.72 6.82 3.31
CA ILE A 279 29.37 5.41 3.05
C ILE A 279 27.97 5.09 3.55
N ALA A 280 27.42 3.93 3.15
CA ALA A 280 26.15 3.44 3.67
C ALA A 280 26.27 3.12 5.18
N PRO A 281 25.30 3.53 6.02
CA PRO A 281 25.35 3.28 7.45
C PRO A 281 25.23 1.79 7.78
N LEU A 282 25.86 1.35 8.88
CA LEU A 282 25.82 -0.03 9.40
C LEU A 282 26.19 -1.12 8.36
N LEU A 283 27.13 -0.82 7.49
CA LEU A 283 27.48 -1.74 6.39
C LEU A 283 28.23 -2.97 6.87
N PHE A 284 29.17 -2.79 7.82
CA PHE A 284 30.10 -3.84 8.25
C PHE A 284 29.68 -4.54 9.54
N ILE A 285 28.67 -4.02 10.25
CA ILE A 285 28.31 -4.52 11.59
C ILE A 285 27.87 -5.99 11.59
N SER A 286 27.16 -6.45 10.55
CA SER A 286 26.74 -7.84 10.43
C SER A 286 27.91 -8.81 10.28
N LEU A 287 29.02 -8.36 9.70
CA LEU A 287 30.24 -9.15 9.55
C LEU A 287 30.96 -9.26 10.89
N ILE A 288 31.03 -8.15 11.64
CA ILE A 288 31.59 -8.11 12.99
C ILE A 288 30.72 -8.98 13.91
N GLU A 289 29.39 -8.86 13.88
CA GLU A 289 28.50 -9.72 14.66
C GLU A 289 28.74 -11.21 14.37
N ASN A 290 28.88 -11.55 13.08
CA ASN A 290 29.17 -12.91 12.65
C ASN A 290 30.48 -13.44 13.20
N ALA A 291 31.53 -12.62 13.20
CA ALA A 291 32.85 -12.98 13.75
C ALA A 291 32.77 -13.31 15.26
N PHE A 292 32.09 -12.48 16.05
CA PHE A 292 31.88 -12.76 17.48
C PHE A 292 30.97 -13.96 17.73
N LYS A 293 29.96 -14.19 16.90
CA LYS A 293 29.00 -15.29 17.03
C LYS A 293 29.65 -16.65 16.75
N HIS A 294 30.51 -16.74 15.74
CA HIS A 294 31.12 -17.99 15.26
C HIS A 294 32.59 -18.12 15.60
N GLY A 295 33.28 -17.01 15.92
CA GLY A 295 34.70 -16.98 16.22
C GLY A 295 35.04 -17.16 17.69
N VAL A 296 34.10 -17.02 18.62
CA VAL A 296 34.38 -17.10 20.07
C VAL A 296 33.92 -18.41 20.64
N SER A 297 34.82 -19.06 21.40
CA SER A 297 34.59 -20.30 22.16
C SER A 297 34.80 -20.06 23.66
N SER A 298 33.94 -20.65 24.50
CA SER A 298 34.09 -20.61 25.95
C SER A 298 35.25 -21.49 26.46
N SER A 299 35.65 -22.47 25.67
CA SER A 299 36.66 -23.48 26.09
C SER A 299 37.99 -23.42 25.34
N ARG A 300 37.99 -22.88 24.10
CA ARG A 300 39.15 -22.85 23.20
C ARG A 300 39.71 -21.44 23.07
N SER A 301 40.99 -21.33 22.67
CA SER A 301 41.59 -20.05 22.28
C SER A 301 40.94 -19.51 21.04
N SER A 302 40.50 -18.26 21.04
CA SER A 302 39.77 -17.60 19.95
C SER A 302 40.51 -16.35 19.49
N MET A 303 40.43 -16.07 18.18
CA MET A 303 41.00 -14.87 17.58
C MET A 303 39.96 -14.19 16.71
N ILE A 304 39.87 -12.86 16.80
CA ILE A 304 39.12 -11.99 15.88
C ILE A 304 40.03 -10.83 15.51
N ASP A 305 40.22 -10.61 14.22
CA ASP A 305 41.04 -9.51 13.71
C ASP A 305 40.19 -8.70 12.70
N ILE A 306 40.00 -7.40 12.96
CA ILE A 306 39.15 -6.51 12.20
C ILE A 306 39.97 -5.35 11.68
N HIS A 307 40.01 -5.20 10.37
CA HIS A 307 40.71 -4.13 9.67
C HIS A 307 39.74 -3.31 8.84
N LEU A 308 39.87 -1.98 8.88
CA LEU A 308 39.25 -1.07 7.96
C LEU A 308 40.29 -0.06 7.53
N GLU A 309 40.63 -0.09 6.27
CA GLU A 309 41.70 0.72 5.70
C GLU A 309 41.17 1.49 4.48
N GLN A 310 41.68 2.71 4.29
CA GLN A 310 41.41 3.50 3.11
C GLN A 310 42.65 3.61 2.23
N GLU A 311 42.62 2.96 1.08
CA GLU A 311 43.73 2.95 0.12
C GLU A 311 43.28 3.39 -1.26
N ASP A 312 44.02 4.30 -1.89
CA ASP A 312 43.86 4.73 -3.31
C ASP A 312 42.40 5.03 -3.76
N GLY A 313 41.55 5.54 -2.86
CA GLY A 313 40.15 5.86 -3.14
C GLY A 313 39.24 4.65 -3.03
N SER A 314 39.68 3.59 -2.35
CA SER A 314 38.89 2.45 -1.97
C SER A 314 38.85 2.29 -0.45
N ILE A 315 37.77 1.75 0.09
CA ILE A 315 37.68 1.30 1.48
C ILE A 315 37.75 -0.21 1.47
N VAL A 316 38.69 -0.76 2.24
CA VAL A 316 38.87 -2.18 2.41
C VAL A 316 38.52 -2.55 3.83
N PHE A 317 37.44 -3.32 4.01
CA PHE A 317 37.10 -3.98 5.27
C PHE A 317 37.52 -5.43 5.21
N ALA A 318 38.26 -5.88 6.20
CA ALA A 318 38.64 -7.29 6.39
C ALA A 318 38.30 -7.72 7.81
N CYS A 319 37.81 -8.95 7.95
CA CYS A 319 37.53 -9.53 9.23
C CYS A 319 37.88 -11.01 9.19
N ASP A 320 38.84 -11.39 10.05
CA ASP A 320 39.37 -12.75 10.20
C ASP A 320 39.00 -13.28 11.59
N ASN A 321 38.42 -14.47 11.67
CA ASN A 321 38.07 -15.06 12.95
C ASN A 321 38.29 -16.58 12.94
N THR A 322 38.69 -17.14 14.10
CA THR A 322 38.63 -18.60 14.31
C THR A 322 37.24 -19.13 13.98
N ASN A 323 37.16 -20.29 13.35
CA ASN A 323 35.89 -20.88 12.94
C ASN A 323 35.53 -22.06 13.85
N TYR A 324 34.51 -21.88 14.68
CA TYR A 324 33.96 -22.93 15.51
C TYR A 324 32.53 -23.25 14.99
N PRO A 325 32.42 -24.25 14.11
CA PRO A 325 31.10 -24.66 13.60
C PRO A 325 30.23 -25.13 14.78
N LYS A 326 29.07 -24.49 14.92
CA LYS A 326 28.05 -24.91 15.89
C LYS A 326 27.26 -26.07 15.33
N ASP A 327 26.71 -26.94 16.20
CA ASP A 327 25.86 -28.05 15.82
C ASP A 327 24.61 -27.59 15.05
N ASP A 328 24.05 -28.47 14.18
CA ASP A 328 22.91 -28.20 13.29
C ASP A 328 21.68 -27.66 14.00
N ALA A 329 21.52 -27.88 15.30
CA ALA A 329 20.42 -27.34 16.11
C ALA A 329 20.49 -25.80 16.32
N ASP A 330 21.67 -25.19 16.16
CA ASP A 330 21.92 -23.76 16.43
C ASP A 330 21.98 -22.91 15.14
N ARG A 331 21.57 -23.50 13.98
CA ARG A 331 21.57 -22.85 12.66
C ARG A 331 20.42 -21.87 12.42
N SER A 332 19.51 -21.67 13.37
CA SER A 332 18.43 -20.70 13.27
C SER A 332 18.99 -19.25 13.24
N GLY A 333 18.96 -18.63 12.07
CA GLY A 333 19.42 -17.24 11.85
C GLY A 333 20.85 -17.06 11.33
N SER A 334 21.58 -18.16 11.03
CA SER A 334 22.90 -18.11 10.40
C SER A 334 22.78 -17.84 8.90
N GLY A 335 23.29 -16.72 8.42
CA GLY A 335 23.33 -16.36 7.00
C GLY A 335 22.49 -15.14 6.60
N ILE A 336 21.39 -14.84 7.29
CA ILE A 336 20.49 -13.71 6.94
C ILE A 336 21.23 -12.35 7.00
N GLY A 337 22.12 -12.17 7.99
CA GLY A 337 22.89 -10.93 8.12
C GLY A 337 23.84 -10.70 6.95
N ILE A 338 24.58 -11.74 6.55
CA ILE A 338 25.52 -11.70 5.42
C ILE A 338 24.78 -11.47 4.10
N GLU A 339 23.68 -12.18 3.88
CA GLU A 339 22.84 -12.02 2.68
C GLU A 339 22.25 -10.62 2.58
N ASN A 340 21.76 -10.08 3.69
CA ASN A 340 21.26 -8.69 3.75
C ASN A 340 22.36 -7.67 3.46
N THR A 341 23.58 -7.87 3.97
CA THR A 341 24.72 -7.01 3.69
C THR A 341 25.08 -7.04 2.19
N ARG A 342 25.13 -8.23 1.57
CA ARG A 342 25.36 -8.37 0.13
C ARG A 342 24.29 -7.66 -0.69
N ARG A 343 23.02 -7.92 -0.39
CA ARG A 343 21.91 -7.28 -1.09
C ARG A 343 21.96 -5.76 -0.97
N ARG A 344 22.40 -5.23 0.16
CA ARG A 344 22.58 -3.81 0.38
C ARG A 344 23.74 -3.25 -0.45
N LEU A 345 24.86 -3.98 -0.52
CA LEU A 345 25.98 -3.64 -1.39
C LEU A 345 25.57 -3.63 -2.86
N ASP A 346 24.82 -4.63 -3.33
CA ASP A 346 24.28 -4.68 -4.70
C ASP A 346 23.40 -3.47 -5.03
N LEU A 347 22.56 -3.04 -4.09
CA LEU A 347 21.65 -1.91 -4.29
C LEU A 347 22.35 -0.54 -4.26
N MET A 348 23.38 -0.38 -3.43
CA MET A 348 24.01 0.92 -3.20
C MET A 348 25.31 1.14 -3.96
N TYR A 349 26.03 0.06 -4.22
CA TYR A 349 27.35 0.11 -4.84
C TYR A 349 27.45 -0.64 -6.18
N ALA A 350 26.44 -1.45 -6.51
CA ALA A 350 26.36 -2.21 -7.78
C ALA A 350 27.73 -2.82 -8.17
N ASP A 351 28.34 -2.37 -9.30
CA ASP A 351 29.61 -2.87 -9.80
C ASP A 351 30.84 -2.23 -9.11
N HIS A 352 30.62 -1.38 -8.09
CA HIS A 352 31.71 -0.65 -7.39
C HIS A 352 32.12 -1.29 -6.09
N TYR A 353 31.86 -2.58 -5.89
CA TYR A 353 32.36 -3.30 -4.74
C TYR A 353 32.88 -4.70 -5.13
N SER A 354 33.75 -5.29 -4.29
CA SER A 354 34.11 -6.69 -4.36
C SER A 354 33.90 -7.37 -3.03
N TRP A 355 33.50 -8.63 -3.06
CA TRP A 355 33.28 -9.45 -1.89
C TRP A 355 34.02 -10.77 -2.03
N GLN A 356 34.91 -11.09 -1.07
CA GLN A 356 35.64 -12.36 -0.96
C GLN A 356 35.39 -12.96 0.41
N GLN A 357 35.19 -14.26 0.46
CA GLN A 357 35.13 -15.00 1.72
C GLN A 357 35.70 -16.40 1.50
N TRP A 358 36.48 -16.86 2.44
CA TRP A 358 37.10 -18.20 2.38
C TRP A 358 37.38 -18.73 3.78
N LEU A 359 37.62 -20.03 3.88
CA LEU A 359 38.04 -20.72 5.10
C LEU A 359 39.43 -21.32 4.83
N GLU A 360 40.39 -21.00 5.68
CA GLU A 360 41.77 -21.49 5.62
C GLU A 360 42.29 -21.70 7.05
N ASP A 361 42.90 -22.84 7.32
CA ASP A 361 43.50 -23.21 8.64
C ASP A 361 42.55 -22.94 9.83
N ASP A 362 41.29 -23.33 9.72
CA ASP A 362 40.26 -23.09 10.73
C ASP A 362 39.99 -21.59 11.02
N ILE A 363 40.43 -20.69 10.14
CA ILE A 363 40.15 -19.26 10.20
C ILE A 363 39.16 -18.90 9.04
N TYR A 364 38.06 -18.26 9.40
CA TYR A 364 37.15 -17.70 8.44
C TYR A 364 37.58 -16.27 8.11
N HIS A 365 37.71 -16.00 6.83
CA HIS A 365 38.12 -14.72 6.28
C HIS A 365 36.94 -14.09 5.47
N VAL A 366 36.71 -12.80 5.66
CA VAL A 366 35.85 -12.01 4.82
C VAL A 366 36.53 -10.69 4.46
N ARG A 367 36.52 -10.33 3.19
CA ARG A 367 37.05 -9.07 2.68
C ARG A 367 36.02 -8.39 1.79
N VAL A 368 35.73 -7.13 2.07
CA VAL A 368 34.83 -6.27 1.28
C VAL A 368 35.62 -5.02 0.87
N THR A 369 35.71 -4.78 -0.44
CA THR A 369 36.36 -3.57 -0.97
C THR A 369 35.29 -2.72 -1.63
N LEU A 370 35.19 -1.45 -1.24
CA LEU A 370 34.31 -0.45 -1.82
C LEU A 370 35.15 0.53 -2.64
N ASN A 371 34.86 0.66 -3.92
CA ASN A 371 35.48 1.68 -4.79
C ASN A 371 34.67 2.98 -4.66
N ILE A 372 35.29 4.03 -4.09
CA ILE A 372 34.64 5.32 -3.82
C ILE A 372 35.00 6.35 -4.90
N LYS A 373 35.92 6.02 -5.80
CA LYS A 373 36.23 6.89 -6.93
C LYS A 373 35.04 6.95 -7.88
N ASP A 374 34.51 8.18 -8.06
CA ASP A 374 33.58 8.58 -9.13
C ASP A 374 34.15 8.28 -10.53
#